data_7a17ea10643dc62960aaa3fc23e6f2a1
#
_entry.id   7a17ea10643dc62960aaa3fc23e6f2a1
#
_cell.length_a   1.000
_cell.length_b   1.000
_cell.length_c   1.000
_cell.angle_alpha   90.00
_cell.angle_beta   90.00
_cell.angle_gamma   90.00
#
_symmetry.space_group_name_H-M   'P 1'
#
loop_
_entity.id
_entity.type
_entity.pdbx_description
1 polymer ?
#
loop_
_entity_poly.entity_id
_entity_poly.type
_entity_poly.pdbx_seq_one_letter_code
_entity_poly.pdbx_strand_id
1 'polypeptide(L)'
;MKYKQNFKIMQITDKTLVIGVDIAKKVHFARAFDWRGIEVAKTFNFKANSTGFTQFKEWAREIARKNDKDKIVVGFEPTGHYWFTFAQAVLEEGMMVVQVNPYHVKSSKELDDNSPSKSDRKDPKTIAMLLKDGRYQIPYMPKGKYAELRKANNLREEWLKKIWAIKNKVQRWLDTYFPEFLDVFSDWEGKAAIMTLEKMGLPDKIAAKTADEIVSIWREEVKRAVGNKRAQTLPKEGEAG
;
A
#
# COMPACT_ATOMS: atom_id res chain seq x y z
N MET A 1 -18.53 2.61 23.77
CA MET A 1 -18.01 3.89 23.20
C MET A 1 -18.99 4.44 22.14
N LYS A 2 -20.17 4.86 22.55
CA LYS A 2 -21.22 5.32 21.63
C LYS A 2 -21.03 6.71 21.00
N TYR A 3 -20.00 7.50 21.38
CA TYR A 3 -19.94 8.93 21.02
C TYR A 3 -18.59 9.42 20.48
N LYS A 4 -17.78 8.53 19.87
CA LYS A 4 -16.49 8.94 19.26
C LYS A 4 -16.64 10.03 18.18
N GLN A 5 -17.73 10.00 17.41
CA GLN A 5 -17.97 11.00 16.36
C GLN A 5 -18.38 12.34 16.98
N ASN A 6 -19.26 12.36 17.97
CA ASN A 6 -19.65 13.60 18.65
C ASN A 6 -18.43 14.32 19.25
N PHE A 7 -17.52 13.57 19.90
CA PHE A 7 -16.28 14.15 20.41
C PHE A 7 -15.45 14.82 19.30
N LYS A 8 -15.37 14.21 18.12
CA LYS A 8 -14.65 14.78 16.98
C LYS A 8 -15.33 16.04 16.42
N ILE A 9 -16.67 16.05 16.36
CA ILE A 9 -17.44 17.22 15.96
C ILE A 9 -17.19 18.38 16.94
N MET A 10 -17.22 18.11 18.25
CA MET A 10 -16.95 19.11 19.29
C MET A 10 -15.54 19.71 19.23
N GLN A 11 -14.59 19.06 18.55
CA GLN A 11 -13.26 19.62 18.31
C GLN A 11 -13.23 20.71 17.22
N ILE A 12 -14.31 20.82 16.44
CA ILE A 12 -14.47 21.81 15.37
C ILE A 12 -15.40 22.90 15.89
N THR A 13 -14.82 24.01 16.27
CA THR A 13 -15.51 25.18 16.86
C THR A 13 -15.47 26.38 15.92
N ASP A 14 -16.11 27.47 16.31
CA ASP A 14 -16.06 28.75 15.60
C ASP A 14 -14.63 29.29 15.42
N LYS A 15 -13.69 28.89 16.28
CA LYS A 15 -12.26 29.22 16.19
C LYS A 15 -11.45 28.25 15.33
N THR A 16 -12.10 27.29 14.66
CA THR A 16 -11.41 26.30 13.83
C THR A 16 -11.50 26.66 12.35
N LEU A 17 -10.34 26.69 11.68
CA LEU A 17 -10.23 26.65 10.23
C LEU A 17 -10.16 25.22 9.77
N VAL A 18 -11.08 24.81 8.90
CA VAL A 18 -11.15 23.48 8.33
C VAL A 18 -10.61 23.52 6.91
N ILE A 19 -9.53 22.79 6.63
CA ILE A 19 -8.93 22.73 5.31
C ILE A 19 -9.02 21.32 4.78
N GLY A 20 -9.67 21.13 3.62
CA GLY A 20 -9.61 19.90 2.85
C GLY A 20 -8.54 20.01 1.78
N VAL A 21 -7.76 18.93 1.62
CA VAL A 21 -6.67 18.86 0.63
C VAL A 21 -6.82 17.60 -0.21
N ASP A 22 -6.88 17.78 -1.51
CA ASP A 22 -6.73 16.68 -2.47
C ASP A 22 -5.25 16.46 -2.76
N ILE A 23 -4.78 15.25 -2.48
CA ILE A 23 -3.38 14.85 -2.59
C ILE A 23 -3.14 14.22 -3.97
N ALA A 24 -2.27 14.83 -4.75
CA ALA A 24 -1.84 14.29 -6.03
C ALA A 24 -0.30 14.23 -6.15
N LYS A 25 0.20 13.55 -7.16
CA LYS A 25 1.64 13.33 -7.35
C LYS A 25 2.46 14.60 -7.52
N LYS A 26 1.92 15.62 -8.22
CA LYS A 26 2.67 16.84 -8.60
C LYS A 26 2.15 18.11 -7.98
N VAL A 27 0.83 18.26 -7.90
CA VAL A 27 0.16 19.48 -7.43
C VAL A 27 -1.01 19.07 -6.55
N HIS A 28 -1.06 19.63 -5.35
CA HIS A 28 -2.15 19.46 -4.40
C HIS A 28 -3.13 20.62 -4.52
N PHE A 29 -4.41 20.36 -4.22
CA PHE A 29 -5.46 21.37 -4.18
C PHE A 29 -6.03 21.48 -2.79
N ALA A 30 -6.15 22.69 -2.26
CA ALA A 30 -6.68 22.97 -0.93
C ALA A 30 -7.85 23.95 -0.99
N ARG A 31 -8.85 23.73 -0.12
CA ARG A 31 -9.96 24.67 0.12
C ARG A 31 -10.18 24.83 1.61
N ALA A 32 -10.47 26.03 2.04
CA ALA A 32 -10.61 26.39 3.44
C ALA A 32 -12.05 26.82 3.77
N PHE A 33 -12.54 26.30 4.90
CA PHE A 33 -13.93 26.49 5.35
C PHE A 33 -13.95 26.87 6.84
N ASP A 34 -15.01 27.54 7.24
CA ASP A 34 -15.32 27.70 8.66
C ASP A 34 -15.98 26.42 9.24
N TRP A 35 -16.24 26.41 10.53
CA TRP A 35 -16.88 25.31 11.25
C TRP A 35 -18.29 24.98 10.75
N ARG A 36 -19.00 25.90 10.09
CA ARG A 36 -20.31 25.70 9.48
C ARG A 36 -20.21 25.05 8.10
N GLY A 37 -19.05 25.11 7.47
CA GLY A 37 -18.82 24.64 6.10
C GLY A 37 -18.93 25.77 5.06
N ILE A 38 -18.86 27.03 5.49
CA ILE A 38 -18.83 28.18 4.59
C ILE A 38 -17.38 28.35 4.11
N GLU A 39 -17.18 28.46 2.81
CA GLU A 39 -15.86 28.66 2.23
C GLU A 39 -15.34 30.07 2.52
N VAL A 40 -14.14 30.16 3.09
CA VAL A 40 -13.53 31.43 3.55
C VAL A 40 -12.35 31.88 2.70
N ALA A 41 -11.95 31.09 1.70
CA ALA A 41 -10.87 31.44 0.79
C ALA A 41 -11.07 30.82 -0.59
N LYS A 42 -10.46 31.41 -1.62
CA LYS A 42 -10.37 30.82 -2.96
C LYS A 42 -9.55 29.53 -2.90
N THR A 43 -9.83 28.61 -3.81
CA THR A 43 -9.03 27.37 -3.99
C THR A 43 -7.56 27.71 -4.16
N PHE A 44 -6.72 27.03 -3.40
CA PHE A 44 -5.28 27.19 -3.41
C PHE A 44 -4.64 25.92 -3.96
N ASN A 45 -3.72 26.06 -4.91
CA ASN A 45 -2.94 24.95 -5.44
C ASN A 45 -1.46 25.15 -5.13
N PHE A 46 -0.77 24.05 -4.83
CA PHE A 46 0.64 24.08 -4.46
C PHE A 46 1.36 22.82 -4.91
N LYS A 47 2.66 22.93 -5.20
CA LYS A 47 3.48 21.81 -5.67
C LYS A 47 3.74 20.82 -4.52
N ALA A 48 3.86 19.53 -4.86
CA ALA A 48 4.21 18.44 -3.94
C ALA A 48 5.73 18.45 -3.62
N ASN A 49 6.24 19.56 -3.08
CA ASN A 49 7.63 19.73 -2.66
C ASN A 49 7.73 20.69 -1.46
N SER A 50 8.95 20.82 -0.90
CA SER A 50 9.19 21.66 0.28
C SER A 50 8.72 23.11 0.10
N THR A 51 8.99 23.71 -1.06
CA THR A 51 8.54 25.09 -1.36
C THR A 51 7.02 25.20 -1.37
N GLY A 52 6.33 24.27 -2.03
CA GLY A 52 4.87 24.25 -2.06
C GLY A 52 4.26 24.00 -0.67
N PHE A 53 4.89 23.17 0.15
CA PHE A 53 4.44 22.97 1.53
C PHE A 53 4.62 24.22 2.40
N THR A 54 5.70 24.97 2.21
CA THR A 54 5.89 26.26 2.88
C THR A 54 4.81 27.25 2.46
N GLN A 55 4.55 27.39 1.15
CA GLN A 55 3.49 28.24 0.63
C GLN A 55 2.10 27.86 1.17
N PHE A 56 1.80 26.56 1.28
CA PHE A 56 0.57 26.09 1.90
C PHE A 56 0.46 26.50 3.36
N LYS A 57 1.52 26.37 4.14
CA LYS A 57 1.55 26.73 5.56
C LYS A 57 1.33 28.22 5.78
N GLU A 58 1.97 29.04 4.98
CA GLU A 58 1.80 30.50 4.99
C GLU A 58 0.37 30.89 4.63
N TRP A 59 -0.16 30.33 3.55
CA TRP A 59 -1.55 30.53 3.12
C TRP A 59 -2.55 30.14 4.21
N ALA A 60 -2.39 28.96 4.80
CA ALA A 60 -3.27 28.47 5.86
C ALA A 60 -3.28 29.38 7.09
N ARG A 61 -2.11 29.88 7.51
CA ARG A 61 -1.98 30.83 8.63
C ARG A 61 -2.58 32.20 8.31
N GLU A 62 -2.38 32.68 7.09
CA GLU A 62 -2.96 33.95 6.64
C GLU A 62 -4.50 33.90 6.66
N ILE A 63 -5.09 32.82 6.15
CA ILE A 63 -6.54 32.62 6.16
C ILE A 63 -7.07 32.48 7.59
N ALA A 64 -6.37 31.74 8.44
CA ALA A 64 -6.74 31.62 9.85
C ALA A 64 -6.76 32.98 10.54
N ARG A 65 -5.72 33.79 10.37
CA ARG A 65 -5.63 35.15 10.93
C ARG A 65 -6.73 36.10 10.41
N LYS A 66 -7.00 36.09 9.10
CA LYS A 66 -8.04 36.91 8.48
C LYS A 66 -9.45 36.60 8.98
N ASN A 67 -9.69 35.36 9.39
CA ASN A 67 -11.00 34.88 9.81
C ASN A 67 -11.11 34.63 11.32
N ASP A 68 -10.17 35.16 12.11
CA ASP A 68 -10.13 35.03 13.58
C ASP A 68 -10.18 33.54 14.04
N LYS A 69 -9.33 32.70 13.43
CA LYS A 69 -9.18 31.30 13.75
C LYS A 69 -7.84 31.04 14.43
N ASP A 70 -7.88 30.33 15.55
CA ASP A 70 -6.70 29.96 16.33
C ASP A 70 -6.27 28.51 16.15
N LYS A 71 -7.17 27.66 15.59
CA LYS A 71 -6.92 26.25 15.33
C LYS A 71 -7.08 25.94 13.83
N ILE A 72 -6.09 25.25 13.26
CA ILE A 72 -6.13 24.79 11.88
C ILE A 72 -6.19 23.26 11.88
N VAL A 73 -7.19 22.70 11.19
CA VAL A 73 -7.35 21.27 10.99
C VAL A 73 -7.29 20.97 9.50
N VAL A 74 -6.32 20.17 9.10
CA VAL A 74 -6.05 19.82 7.70
C VAL A 74 -6.44 18.37 7.49
N GLY A 75 -7.42 18.14 6.63
CA GLY A 75 -7.88 16.81 6.24
C GLY A 75 -7.49 16.47 4.81
N PHE A 76 -7.20 15.21 4.57
CA PHE A 76 -6.93 14.69 3.23
C PHE A 76 -7.41 13.24 3.08
N GLU A 77 -7.57 12.82 1.83
CA GLU A 77 -7.73 11.41 1.47
C GLU A 77 -6.34 10.79 1.29
N PRO A 78 -6.01 9.66 1.95
CA PRO A 78 -4.69 9.03 1.85
C PRO A 78 -4.54 8.32 0.49
N THR A 79 -4.05 9.04 -0.51
CA THR A 79 -3.77 8.52 -1.84
C THR A 79 -2.32 8.06 -1.94
N GLY A 80 -2.10 6.74 -2.06
CA GLY A 80 -0.77 6.14 -2.15
C GLY A 80 0.16 6.55 -1.01
N HIS A 81 1.38 6.99 -1.34
CA HIS A 81 2.38 7.44 -0.38
C HIS A 81 2.59 8.98 -0.38
N TYR A 82 1.96 9.71 -1.30
CA TYR A 82 2.20 11.14 -1.51
C TYR A 82 1.78 12.04 -0.35
N TRP A 83 0.83 11.58 0.47
CA TRP A 83 0.33 12.32 1.62
C TRP A 83 1.32 12.41 2.78
N PHE A 84 2.27 11.45 2.89
CA PHE A 84 3.09 11.27 4.08
C PHE A 84 4.00 12.48 4.35
N THR A 85 4.74 12.93 3.33
CA THR A 85 5.64 14.08 3.44
C THR A 85 4.90 15.39 3.69
N PHE A 86 3.73 15.57 3.05
CA PHE A 86 2.87 16.71 3.29
C PHE A 86 2.33 16.72 4.73
N ALA A 87 1.77 15.60 5.18
CA ALA A 87 1.24 15.47 6.53
C ALA A 87 2.31 15.72 7.61
N GLN A 88 3.54 15.25 7.39
CA GLN A 88 4.65 15.52 8.29
C GLN A 88 4.98 17.01 8.35
N ALA A 89 5.11 17.68 7.20
CA ALA A 89 5.40 19.11 7.12
C ALA A 89 4.31 19.97 7.80
N VAL A 90 3.04 19.56 7.73
CA VAL A 90 1.91 20.24 8.38
C VAL A 90 1.91 20.02 9.90
N LEU A 91 2.21 18.80 10.36
CA LEU A 91 2.33 18.47 11.77
C LEU A 91 3.47 19.21 12.47
N GLU A 92 4.61 19.38 11.80
CA GLU A 92 5.77 20.12 12.32
C GLU A 92 5.45 21.60 12.61
N GLU A 93 4.43 22.15 11.96
CA GLU A 93 3.93 23.50 12.21
C GLU A 93 2.86 23.58 13.31
N GLY A 94 2.59 22.49 14.01
CA GLY A 94 1.58 22.44 15.06
C GLY A 94 0.13 22.39 14.57
N MET A 95 -0.11 22.26 13.26
CA MET A 95 -1.46 22.10 12.73
C MET A 95 -1.95 20.66 12.94
N MET A 96 -3.24 20.51 13.22
CA MET A 96 -3.84 19.18 13.37
C MET A 96 -4.03 18.55 11.99
N VAL A 97 -3.53 17.31 11.83
CA VAL A 97 -3.65 16.54 10.58
C VAL A 97 -4.60 15.37 10.78
N VAL A 98 -5.54 15.18 9.86
CA VAL A 98 -6.49 14.08 9.88
C VAL A 98 -6.67 13.48 8.48
N GLN A 99 -7.08 12.22 8.43
CA GLN A 99 -7.39 11.53 7.17
C GLN A 99 -8.86 11.14 7.11
N VAL A 100 -9.45 11.21 5.93
CA VAL A 100 -10.80 10.74 5.64
C VAL A 100 -10.74 9.41 4.88
N ASN A 101 -11.76 8.57 5.07
CA ASN A 101 -11.84 7.30 4.37
C ASN A 101 -12.21 7.55 2.89
N PRO A 102 -11.46 7.00 1.91
CA PRO A 102 -11.76 7.11 0.47
C PRO A 102 -13.17 6.69 0.10
N TYR A 103 -13.70 5.66 0.75
CA TYR A 103 -15.08 5.21 0.55
C TYR A 103 -16.09 6.32 0.90
N HIS A 104 -15.88 7.02 2.02
CA HIS A 104 -16.76 8.12 2.42
C HIS A 104 -16.67 9.32 1.47
N VAL A 105 -15.47 9.62 0.97
CA VAL A 105 -15.27 10.69 -0.03
C VAL A 105 -16.07 10.37 -1.29
N LYS A 106 -15.96 9.13 -1.81
CA LYS A 106 -16.70 8.68 -2.99
C LYS A 106 -18.23 8.77 -2.76
N SER A 107 -18.72 8.19 -1.69
CA SER A 107 -20.19 8.16 -1.39
C SER A 107 -20.75 9.57 -1.14
N SER A 108 -19.98 10.47 -0.51
CA SER A 108 -20.43 11.85 -0.27
C SER A 108 -20.49 12.67 -1.55
N LYS A 109 -19.60 12.43 -2.52
CA LYS A 109 -19.66 13.06 -3.85
C LYS A 109 -20.92 12.69 -4.61
N GLU A 110 -21.33 11.42 -4.52
CA GLU A 110 -22.55 10.92 -5.16
C GLU A 110 -23.82 11.56 -4.59
N LEU A 111 -23.79 11.98 -3.31
CA LEU A 111 -24.90 12.68 -2.65
C LEU A 111 -24.97 14.18 -2.98
N ASP A 112 -23.81 14.83 -3.15
CA ASP A 112 -23.73 16.28 -3.38
C ASP A 112 -24.00 16.69 -4.85
N ASP A 113 -23.87 15.76 -5.79
CA ASP A 113 -24.00 16.03 -7.22
C ASP A 113 -24.71 14.88 -7.94
N ASN A 114 -25.89 15.17 -8.48
CA ASN A 114 -26.57 14.28 -9.44
C ASN A 114 -25.79 14.10 -10.77
N SER A 115 -24.57 14.62 -10.87
CA SER A 115 -23.72 14.46 -12.05
C SER A 115 -22.36 13.82 -11.72
N PRO A 116 -21.96 12.74 -12.41
CA PRO A 116 -20.73 12.00 -12.14
C PRO A 116 -19.45 12.70 -12.64
N SER A 117 -19.45 14.02 -12.86
CA SER A 117 -18.30 14.72 -13.39
C SER A 117 -17.14 14.74 -12.38
N LYS A 118 -16.03 14.08 -12.72
CA LYS A 118 -14.75 14.19 -12.03
C LYS A 118 -14.24 15.61 -12.11
N SER A 119 -14.12 16.28 -10.96
CA SER A 119 -13.48 17.57 -10.87
C SER A 119 -12.57 17.58 -9.64
N ASP A 120 -11.26 17.66 -9.85
CA ASP A 120 -10.24 17.77 -8.79
C ASP A 120 -10.48 18.94 -7.82
N ARG A 121 -11.33 19.90 -8.21
CA ARG A 121 -11.75 21.04 -7.37
C ARG A 121 -12.84 20.68 -6.36
N LYS A 122 -13.58 19.59 -6.54
CA LYS A 122 -14.67 19.17 -5.66
C LYS A 122 -14.17 18.37 -4.47
N ASP A 123 -13.11 17.60 -4.66
CA ASP A 123 -12.55 16.69 -3.66
C ASP A 123 -12.14 17.38 -2.35
N PRO A 124 -11.43 18.53 -2.36
CA PRO A 124 -11.11 19.26 -1.15
C PRO A 124 -12.33 19.72 -0.35
N LYS A 125 -13.43 20.12 -1.01
CA LYS A 125 -14.69 20.49 -0.34
C LYS A 125 -15.29 19.30 0.38
N THR A 126 -15.45 18.18 -0.31
CA THR A 126 -16.03 16.95 0.26
C THR A 126 -15.21 16.47 1.47
N ILE A 127 -13.88 16.51 1.35
CA ILE A 127 -12.95 16.18 2.45
C ILE A 127 -13.19 17.11 3.65
N ALA A 128 -13.30 18.41 3.44
CA ALA A 128 -13.55 19.39 4.51
C ALA A 128 -14.92 19.16 5.18
N MET A 129 -15.96 18.83 4.42
CA MET A 129 -17.30 18.53 4.98
C MET A 129 -17.29 17.26 5.84
N LEU A 130 -16.64 16.18 5.37
CA LEU A 130 -16.47 14.97 6.16
C LEU A 130 -15.70 15.22 7.46
N LEU A 131 -14.67 16.07 7.40
CA LEU A 131 -13.89 16.49 8.55
C LEU A 131 -14.77 17.24 9.56
N LYS A 132 -15.52 18.25 9.11
CA LYS A 132 -16.46 19.02 9.91
C LYS A 132 -17.46 18.10 10.63
N ASP A 133 -17.95 17.08 9.97
CA ASP A 133 -18.90 16.10 10.49
C ASP A 133 -18.27 15.01 11.37
N GLY A 134 -16.99 15.15 11.74
CA GLY A 134 -16.27 14.21 12.60
C GLY A 134 -15.96 12.84 11.94
N ARG A 135 -16.10 12.72 10.63
CA ARG A 135 -15.87 11.50 9.85
C ARG A 135 -14.41 11.39 9.42
N TYR A 136 -13.49 11.50 10.37
CA TYR A 136 -12.06 11.45 10.14
C TYR A 136 -11.35 10.55 11.13
N GLN A 137 -10.08 10.24 10.82
CA GLN A 137 -9.16 9.53 11.71
C GLN A 137 -7.85 10.32 11.82
N ILE A 138 -7.22 10.24 12.97
CA ILE A 138 -5.86 10.78 13.15
C ILE A 138 -4.90 9.76 12.55
N PRO A 139 -4.08 10.13 11.55
CA PRO A 139 -3.14 9.21 10.93
C PRO A 139 -2.06 8.82 11.93
N TYR A 140 -1.78 7.52 12.02
CA TYR A 140 -0.63 7.06 12.76
C TYR A 140 0.65 7.28 11.93
N MET A 141 1.51 8.18 12.39
CA MET A 141 2.79 8.50 11.77
C MET A 141 3.93 8.04 12.69
N PRO A 142 4.47 6.82 12.48
CA PRO A 142 5.55 6.32 13.30
C PRO A 142 6.81 7.15 13.11
N LYS A 143 7.58 7.38 14.20
CA LYS A 143 8.85 8.10 14.21
C LYS A 143 10.00 7.18 14.60
N GLY A 144 11.23 7.56 14.22
CA GLY A 144 12.45 6.84 14.58
C GLY A 144 12.41 5.37 14.19
N LYS A 145 12.85 4.47 15.06
CA LYS A 145 12.93 3.02 14.81
C LYS A 145 11.62 2.38 14.32
N TYR A 146 10.47 2.89 14.79
CA TYR A 146 9.17 2.37 14.34
C TYR A 146 8.84 2.76 12.89
N ALA A 147 9.31 3.91 12.42
CA ALA A 147 9.18 4.28 11.01
C ALA A 147 10.02 3.37 10.11
N GLU A 148 11.25 3.06 10.52
CA GLU A 148 12.15 2.13 9.82
C GLU A 148 11.57 0.72 9.80
N LEU A 149 11.07 0.22 10.94
CA LEU A 149 10.44 -1.09 11.05
C LEU A 149 9.21 -1.21 10.13
N ARG A 150 8.36 -0.19 10.09
CA ARG A 150 7.20 -0.16 9.18
C ARG A 150 7.64 -0.24 7.73
N LYS A 151 8.69 0.51 7.35
CA LYS A 151 9.25 0.50 5.99
C LYS A 151 9.80 -0.89 5.62
N ALA A 152 10.53 -1.50 6.54
CA ALA A 152 11.08 -2.85 6.36
C ALA A 152 9.97 -3.91 6.22
N ASN A 153 8.92 -3.84 7.05
CA ASN A 153 7.78 -4.75 6.95
C ASN A 153 7.02 -4.60 5.64
N ASN A 154 6.76 -3.37 5.17
CA ASN A 154 6.10 -3.14 3.89
C ASN A 154 6.92 -3.71 2.72
N LEU A 155 8.24 -3.51 2.75
CA LEU A 155 9.14 -4.08 1.76
C LEU A 155 9.15 -5.63 1.80
N ARG A 156 9.19 -6.21 3.00
CA ARG A 156 9.07 -7.67 3.18
C ARG A 156 7.78 -8.22 2.59
N GLU A 157 6.63 -7.59 2.86
CA GLU A 157 5.35 -8.01 2.30
C GLU A 157 5.32 -7.91 0.77
N GLU A 158 5.90 -6.87 0.20
CA GLU A 158 6.02 -6.73 -1.25
C GLU A 158 6.83 -7.89 -1.86
N TRP A 159 7.97 -8.24 -1.25
CA TRP A 159 8.77 -9.38 -1.69
C TRP A 159 8.05 -10.71 -1.54
N LEU A 160 7.34 -10.92 -0.43
CA LEU A 160 6.55 -12.13 -0.23
C LEU A 160 5.48 -12.29 -1.31
N LYS A 161 4.77 -11.22 -1.68
CA LYS A 161 3.79 -11.25 -2.79
C LYS A 161 4.44 -11.67 -4.12
N LYS A 162 5.64 -11.15 -4.42
CA LYS A 162 6.40 -11.54 -5.62
C LYS A 162 6.81 -13.01 -5.58
N ILE A 163 7.30 -13.49 -4.43
CA ILE A 163 7.67 -14.89 -4.23
C ILE A 163 6.46 -15.79 -4.44
N TRP A 164 5.32 -15.50 -3.83
CA TRP A 164 4.09 -16.28 -4.02
C TRP A 164 3.62 -16.32 -5.47
N ALA A 165 3.74 -15.20 -6.18
CA ALA A 165 3.39 -15.16 -7.59
C ALA A 165 4.30 -16.05 -8.45
N ILE A 166 5.62 -16.10 -8.14
CA ILE A 166 6.57 -17.00 -8.81
C ILE A 166 6.27 -18.44 -8.45
N LYS A 167 6.06 -18.76 -7.18
CA LYS A 167 5.73 -20.11 -6.72
C LYS A 167 4.49 -20.66 -7.45
N ASN A 168 3.44 -19.87 -7.55
CA ASN A 168 2.24 -20.26 -8.30
C ASN A 168 2.49 -20.49 -9.79
N LYS A 169 3.44 -19.77 -10.40
CA LYS A 169 3.82 -20.00 -11.79
C LYS A 169 4.58 -21.32 -11.96
N VAL A 170 5.53 -21.59 -11.05
CA VAL A 170 6.28 -22.85 -11.07
C VAL A 170 5.35 -24.04 -10.84
N GLN A 171 4.46 -23.95 -9.84
CA GLN A 171 3.47 -24.99 -9.57
C GLN A 171 2.62 -25.28 -10.82
N ARG A 172 2.06 -24.25 -11.45
CA ARG A 172 1.26 -24.42 -12.67
C ARG A 172 2.06 -25.03 -13.82
N TRP A 173 3.33 -24.68 -13.93
CA TRP A 173 4.22 -25.23 -14.95
C TRP A 173 4.46 -26.73 -14.68
N LEU A 174 4.72 -27.12 -13.44
CA LEU A 174 4.83 -28.53 -13.04
C LEU A 174 3.55 -29.31 -13.35
N ASP A 175 2.40 -28.77 -12.92
CA ASP A 175 1.09 -29.41 -13.15
C ASP A 175 0.81 -29.64 -14.65
N THR A 176 1.37 -28.78 -15.52
CA THR A 176 1.13 -28.83 -16.98
C THR A 176 2.13 -29.73 -17.72
N TYR A 177 3.40 -29.67 -17.34
CA TYR A 177 4.49 -30.27 -18.13
C TYR A 177 5.24 -31.35 -17.41
N PHE A 178 5.04 -31.52 -16.11
CA PHE A 178 5.68 -32.55 -15.29
C PHE A 178 4.84 -32.86 -14.04
N PRO A 179 3.60 -33.33 -14.18
CA PRO A 179 2.69 -33.59 -13.06
C PRO A 179 3.25 -34.60 -12.07
N GLU A 180 3.96 -35.66 -12.54
CA GLU A 180 4.55 -36.69 -11.73
C GLU A 180 5.71 -36.24 -10.84
N PHE A 181 6.22 -35.03 -11.08
CA PHE A 181 7.32 -34.45 -10.30
C PHE A 181 6.99 -34.36 -8.80
N LEU A 182 5.74 -34.05 -8.48
CA LEU A 182 5.27 -33.92 -7.10
C LEU A 182 5.03 -35.26 -6.41
N ASP A 183 4.89 -36.36 -7.15
CA ASP A 183 4.83 -37.71 -6.59
C ASP A 183 6.23 -38.14 -6.07
N VAL A 184 7.29 -37.65 -6.72
CA VAL A 184 8.68 -37.90 -6.31
C VAL A 184 9.14 -36.88 -5.26
N PHE A 185 8.81 -35.63 -5.43
CA PHE A 185 9.20 -34.54 -4.54
C PHE A 185 7.95 -33.91 -3.89
N SER A 186 7.67 -34.27 -2.65
CA SER A 186 6.55 -33.69 -1.87
C SER A 186 6.63 -32.16 -1.71
N ASP A 187 7.82 -31.60 -1.92
CA ASP A 187 8.09 -30.17 -1.92
C ASP A 187 9.12 -29.88 -3.02
N TRP A 188 8.66 -29.16 -4.07
CA TRP A 188 9.52 -28.78 -5.18
C TRP A 188 10.52 -27.67 -4.82
N GLU A 189 10.35 -26.98 -3.69
CA GLU A 189 11.31 -25.97 -3.18
C GLU A 189 12.54 -26.63 -2.53
N GLY A 190 12.53 -27.93 -2.34
CA GLY A 190 13.64 -28.66 -1.82
C GLY A 190 14.88 -28.62 -2.74
N LYS A 191 16.09 -28.56 -2.17
CA LYS A 191 17.33 -28.45 -2.95
C LYS A 191 17.44 -29.50 -4.06
N ALA A 192 17.16 -30.75 -3.77
CA ALA A 192 17.21 -31.83 -4.78
C ALA A 192 16.19 -31.61 -5.91
N ALA A 193 14.98 -31.16 -5.57
CA ALA A 193 13.95 -30.89 -6.56
C ALA A 193 14.37 -29.70 -7.48
N ILE A 194 14.83 -28.59 -6.91
CA ILE A 194 15.32 -27.44 -7.68
C ILE A 194 16.50 -27.84 -8.58
N MET A 195 17.45 -28.60 -8.08
CA MET A 195 18.60 -29.09 -8.88
C MET A 195 18.15 -30.02 -10.03
N THR A 196 17.10 -30.83 -9.81
CA THR A 196 16.53 -31.66 -10.87
C THR A 196 15.99 -30.78 -12.00
N LEU A 197 15.17 -29.80 -11.69
CA LEU A 197 14.59 -28.88 -12.69
C LEU A 197 15.66 -28.03 -13.39
N GLU A 198 16.64 -27.54 -12.65
CA GLU A 198 17.64 -26.62 -13.16
C GLU A 198 18.71 -27.31 -14.02
N LYS A 199 19.21 -28.49 -13.58
CA LYS A 199 20.32 -29.15 -14.23
C LYS A 199 19.90 -30.29 -15.18
N MET A 200 18.72 -30.85 -14.99
CA MET A 200 18.25 -31.99 -15.83
C MET A 200 17.12 -31.53 -16.77
N GLY A 201 16.25 -30.61 -16.35
CA GLY A 201 15.22 -30.03 -17.20
C GLY A 201 13.95 -30.83 -17.28
N LEU A 202 13.47 -31.12 -18.51
CA LEU A 202 12.19 -31.75 -18.79
C LEU A 202 12.23 -33.31 -18.55
N PRO A 203 11.06 -33.97 -18.41
CA PRO A 203 10.94 -35.40 -18.13
C PRO A 203 11.75 -36.30 -19.07
N ASP A 204 11.74 -36.02 -20.39
CA ASP A 204 12.48 -36.73 -21.42
C ASP A 204 14.01 -36.78 -21.15
N LYS A 205 14.57 -35.67 -20.72
CA LYS A 205 16.00 -35.55 -20.38
C LYS A 205 16.37 -36.25 -19.07
N ILE A 206 15.41 -36.30 -18.13
CA ILE A 206 15.57 -37.02 -16.86
C ILE A 206 15.48 -38.52 -17.08
N ALA A 207 14.53 -38.98 -17.88
CA ALA A 207 14.36 -40.39 -18.23
C ALA A 207 15.61 -41.00 -18.92
N ALA A 208 16.35 -40.19 -19.64
CA ALA A 208 17.60 -40.56 -20.29
C ALA A 208 18.78 -40.79 -19.31
N LYS A 209 18.63 -40.45 -17.99
CA LYS A 209 19.69 -40.55 -16.98
C LYS A 209 19.52 -41.76 -16.10
N THR A 210 20.65 -42.30 -15.69
CA THR A 210 20.69 -43.36 -14.67
C THR A 210 20.50 -42.80 -13.27
N ALA A 211 19.99 -43.60 -12.33
CA ALA A 211 19.83 -43.20 -10.94
C ALA A 211 21.13 -42.73 -10.30
N ASP A 212 22.27 -43.30 -10.68
CA ASP A 212 23.57 -42.92 -10.14
C ASP A 212 24.02 -41.56 -10.64
N GLU A 213 23.75 -41.20 -11.91
CA GLU A 213 23.98 -39.87 -12.47
C GLU A 213 23.13 -38.83 -11.77
N ILE A 214 21.83 -39.09 -11.54
CA ILE A 214 20.93 -38.26 -10.82
C ILE A 214 21.42 -37.99 -9.40
N VAL A 215 21.81 -39.04 -8.67
CA VAL A 215 22.36 -38.93 -7.31
C VAL A 215 23.66 -38.15 -7.29
N SER A 216 24.52 -38.33 -8.29
CA SER A 216 25.79 -37.57 -8.41
C SER A 216 25.53 -36.08 -8.53
N ILE A 217 24.56 -35.68 -9.36
CA ILE A 217 24.15 -34.27 -9.53
C ILE A 217 23.63 -33.70 -8.21
N TRP A 218 22.75 -34.43 -7.51
CA TRP A 218 22.22 -33.96 -6.23
C TRP A 218 23.29 -33.78 -5.15
N ARG A 219 24.32 -34.65 -5.13
CA ARG A 219 25.41 -34.60 -4.15
C ARG A 219 26.31 -33.39 -4.28
N GLU A 220 26.27 -32.66 -5.38
CA GLU A 220 27.02 -31.43 -5.53
C GLU A 220 26.62 -30.37 -4.47
N GLU A 221 25.34 -30.30 -4.09
CA GLU A 221 24.84 -29.32 -3.12
C GLU A 221 24.16 -29.93 -1.89
N VAL A 222 23.65 -31.17 -2.00
CA VAL A 222 22.94 -31.83 -0.92
C VAL A 222 23.91 -32.71 -0.14
N LYS A 223 24.41 -32.24 0.99
CA LYS A 223 25.36 -32.90 1.86
C LYS A 223 24.75 -34.10 2.66
N ARG A 224 23.43 -34.21 2.76
CA ARG A 224 22.74 -35.34 3.44
C ARG A 224 22.51 -36.47 2.45
N ALA A 225 22.36 -37.73 2.96
CA ALA A 225 22.06 -38.87 2.13
C ALA A 225 20.79 -38.62 1.28
N VAL A 226 20.99 -38.42 -0.02
CA VAL A 226 19.89 -38.34 -0.99
C VAL A 226 19.57 -39.77 -1.37
N GLY A 227 18.33 -40.22 -1.17
CA GLY A 227 17.97 -41.60 -1.32
C GLY A 227 18.03 -42.09 -2.77
N ASN A 228 18.84 -43.09 -3.07
CA ASN A 228 18.87 -43.81 -4.36
C ASN A 228 17.46 -44.24 -4.80
N LYS A 229 16.59 -44.58 -3.84
CA LYS A 229 15.19 -44.97 -4.10
C LYS A 229 14.42 -43.85 -4.84
N ARG A 230 14.60 -42.59 -4.44
CA ARG A 230 13.95 -41.45 -5.11
C ARG A 230 14.53 -41.21 -6.52
N ALA A 231 15.83 -41.39 -6.70
CA ALA A 231 16.47 -41.29 -8.01
C ALA A 231 16.04 -42.40 -8.98
N GLN A 232 15.71 -43.60 -8.47
CA GLN A 232 15.18 -44.70 -9.27
C GLN A 232 13.72 -44.51 -9.68
N THR A 233 12.93 -43.78 -8.91
CA THR A 233 11.52 -43.52 -9.21
C THR A 233 11.37 -42.42 -10.29
N LEU A 234 12.22 -41.38 -10.23
CA LEU A 234 12.12 -40.23 -11.11
C LEU A 234 12.16 -40.53 -12.62
N PRO A 235 13.05 -41.36 -13.16
CA PRO A 235 13.05 -41.72 -14.59
C PRO A 235 11.80 -42.49 -15.05
N LYS A 236 11.21 -43.31 -14.20
CA LYS A 236 10.03 -44.11 -14.53
C LYS A 236 8.78 -43.26 -14.66
N GLU A 237 8.64 -42.27 -13.83
CA GLU A 237 7.52 -41.34 -13.89
C GLU A 237 7.62 -40.39 -15.12
N GLY A 238 8.83 -40.13 -15.63
CA GLY A 238 9.05 -39.32 -16.83
C GLY A 238 8.73 -40.04 -18.16
N GLU A 239 8.46 -41.35 -18.16
CA GLU A 239 8.07 -42.09 -19.36
C GLU A 239 6.55 -42.11 -19.62
N ALA A 240 5.75 -41.59 -18.68
CA ALA A 240 4.28 -41.69 -18.69
C ALA A 240 3.58 -40.47 -19.34
N GLY A 241 4.35 -39.48 -19.86
CA GLY A 241 3.85 -38.23 -20.43
C GLY A 241 3.89 -38.09 -21.94
#